data_6add194cf8c34cbc885a0f283be42a3b
#
_entry.id   6add194cf8c34cbc885a0f283be42a3b
#
_cell.length_a   1.000
_cell.length_b   1.000
_cell.length_c   1.000
_cell.angle_alpha   90.00
_cell.angle_beta   90.00
_cell.angle_gamma   90.00
#
_symmetry.space_group_name_H-M   'P 1'
#
loop_
_entity.id
_entity.type
_entity.pdbx_description
1 polymer ?
#
loop_
_entity_poly.entity_id
_entity_poly.type
_entity_poly.pdbx_seq_one_letter_code
_entity_poly.pdbx_strand_id
1 'polypeptide(L)'
;MNKNAGSKGLDLASLFNVATQALAANQSSLNQADTENQNHGDNMVQAFGMISQALAGQQGASPSQQLSHASQVLAQQGHSGSAHVYSQGLAQAAQQFQGQSAVTPDNAMALVQSLLGGGQQSAPQGGDLLGALLGGGQQQSTPQGGADLLGALLGGQ
;
A
#
# COMPACT_ATOMS: atom_id res chain seq x y z
N MET A 1 15.68 17.02 29.11
CA MET A 1 16.72 16.44 28.23
C MET A 1 16.06 15.35 27.38
N ASN A 2 15.62 15.73 26.19
CA ASN A 2 15.04 14.78 25.24
C ASN A 2 16.16 14.00 24.55
N LYS A 3 16.47 12.82 25.09
CA LYS A 3 17.31 11.84 24.40
C LYS A 3 16.45 10.94 23.52
N ASN A 4 15.81 11.47 22.52
CA ASN A 4 15.23 10.69 21.43
C ASN A 4 15.61 11.30 20.08
N ALA A 5 16.91 11.48 19.85
CA ALA A 5 17.48 11.64 18.53
C ALA A 5 18.00 10.30 18.01
N GLY A 6 17.31 9.19 18.33
CA GLY A 6 17.49 7.91 17.67
C GLY A 6 16.59 7.88 16.46
N SER A 7 17.13 7.53 15.32
CA SER A 7 16.52 7.31 14.02
C SER A 7 14.98 7.21 14.13
N LYS A 8 14.28 8.28 13.83
CA LYS A 8 12.82 8.23 13.80
C LYS A 8 12.48 7.34 12.62
N GLY A 9 12.26 6.06 12.91
CA GLY A 9 11.64 5.16 11.96
C GLY A 9 10.34 5.80 11.48
N LEU A 10 9.96 5.48 10.27
CA LEU A 10 8.68 5.93 9.74
C LEU A 10 7.56 5.38 10.63
N ASP A 11 6.65 6.24 11.03
CA ASP A 11 5.47 5.83 11.80
C ASP A 11 4.47 5.15 10.86
N LEU A 12 4.20 3.87 11.10
CA LEU A 12 3.28 3.07 10.29
C LEU A 12 1.88 3.68 10.24
N ALA A 13 1.37 4.15 11.38
CA ALA A 13 0.04 4.76 11.42
C ALA A 13 -0.04 6.01 10.54
N SER A 14 1.00 6.85 10.57
CA SER A 14 1.09 8.03 9.70
C SER A 14 1.18 7.65 8.24
N LEU A 15 1.98 6.64 7.89
CA LEU A 15 2.10 6.15 6.51
C LEU A 15 0.76 5.66 5.97
N PHE A 16 0.07 4.83 6.72
CA PHE A 16 -1.23 4.31 6.31
C PHE A 16 -2.31 5.39 6.30
N ASN A 17 -2.23 6.39 7.17
CA ASN A 17 -3.13 7.54 7.14
C ASN A 17 -2.97 8.35 5.85
N VAL A 18 -1.73 8.65 5.45
CA VAL A 18 -1.44 9.34 4.18
C VAL A 18 -1.92 8.51 3.00
N ALA A 19 -1.68 7.20 3.02
CA ALA A 19 -2.19 6.29 1.99
C ALA A 19 -3.72 6.29 1.92
N THR A 20 -4.41 6.27 3.07
CA THR A 20 -5.87 6.36 3.14
C THR A 20 -6.38 7.66 2.52
N GLN A 21 -5.75 8.78 2.81
CA GLN A 21 -6.11 10.08 2.21
C GLN A 21 -5.90 10.11 0.70
N ALA A 22 -4.78 9.56 0.22
CA ALA A 22 -4.51 9.44 -1.21
C ALA A 22 -5.54 8.55 -1.93
N LEU A 23 -5.90 7.42 -1.31
CA LEU A 23 -6.95 6.53 -1.82
C LEU A 23 -8.32 7.22 -1.84
N ALA A 24 -8.68 7.94 -0.79
CA ALA A 24 -9.93 8.69 -0.72
C ALA A 24 -10.02 9.78 -1.80
N ALA A 25 -8.90 10.46 -2.08
CA ALA A 25 -8.83 11.45 -3.15
C ALA A 25 -9.01 10.84 -4.54
N ASN A 26 -8.66 9.57 -4.73
CA ASN A 26 -8.75 8.84 -5.99
C ASN A 26 -9.87 7.80 -6.02
N GLN A 27 -10.72 7.76 -5.01
CA GLN A 27 -11.77 6.76 -4.82
C GLN A 27 -12.69 6.61 -6.02
N SER A 28 -13.15 7.73 -6.58
CA SER A 28 -14.00 7.74 -7.77
C SER A 28 -13.33 7.11 -8.99
N SER A 29 -12.06 7.40 -9.20
CA SER A 29 -11.29 6.82 -10.31
C SER A 29 -11.08 5.33 -10.13
N LEU A 30 -10.81 4.90 -8.88
CA LEU A 30 -10.66 3.48 -8.54
C LEU A 30 -11.98 2.71 -8.71
N ASN A 31 -13.11 3.33 -8.35
CA ASN A 31 -14.43 2.75 -8.58
C ASN A 31 -14.75 2.64 -10.07
N GLN A 32 -14.43 3.66 -10.86
CA GLN A 32 -14.65 3.64 -12.31
C GLN A 32 -13.77 2.60 -13.03
N ALA A 33 -12.58 2.33 -12.52
CA ALA A 33 -11.69 1.30 -13.05
C ALA A 33 -12.17 -0.12 -12.74
N ASP A 34 -13.01 -0.28 -11.74
CA ASP A 34 -13.62 -1.56 -11.38
C ASP A 34 -14.81 -1.84 -12.31
N THR A 35 -14.65 -2.84 -13.14
CA THR A 35 -15.65 -3.25 -14.13
C THR A 35 -16.73 -4.18 -13.57
N GLU A 36 -16.55 -4.70 -12.36
CA GLU A 36 -17.48 -5.68 -11.78
C GLU A 36 -18.61 -5.00 -11.01
N ASN A 37 -18.27 -4.20 -9.99
CA ASN A 37 -19.28 -3.62 -9.10
C ASN A 37 -19.02 -2.16 -8.71
N GLN A 38 -17.95 -1.58 -9.23
CA GLN A 38 -17.58 -0.16 -9.08
C GLN A 38 -17.42 0.30 -7.60
N ASN A 39 -17.00 -0.61 -6.73
CA ASN A 39 -16.78 -0.32 -5.31
C ASN A 39 -15.37 -0.62 -4.81
N HIS A 40 -14.44 -0.89 -5.72
CA HIS A 40 -13.06 -1.23 -5.34
C HIS A 40 -12.39 -0.10 -4.56
N GLY A 41 -12.56 1.14 -4.97
CA GLY A 41 -12.06 2.32 -4.26
C GLY A 41 -12.65 2.45 -2.85
N ASP A 42 -13.95 2.21 -2.70
CA ASP A 42 -14.62 2.25 -1.39
C ASP A 42 -14.04 1.18 -0.44
N ASN A 43 -13.86 -0.04 -0.96
CA ASN A 43 -13.30 -1.15 -0.21
C ASN A 43 -11.84 -0.89 0.20
N MET A 44 -11.05 -0.28 -0.68
CA MET A 44 -9.67 0.10 -0.38
C MET A 44 -9.60 1.17 0.70
N VAL A 45 -10.36 2.25 0.58
CA VAL A 45 -10.41 3.33 1.58
C VAL A 45 -10.84 2.79 2.94
N GLN A 46 -11.85 1.93 2.98
CA GLN A 46 -12.31 1.30 4.20
C GLN A 46 -11.23 0.41 4.83
N ALA A 47 -10.60 -0.45 4.04
CA ALA A 47 -9.54 -1.36 4.52
C ALA A 47 -8.35 -0.58 5.08
N PHE A 48 -7.86 0.43 4.37
CA PHE A 48 -6.74 1.26 4.81
C PHE A 48 -7.10 2.12 6.03
N GLY A 49 -8.35 2.57 6.13
CA GLY A 49 -8.85 3.26 7.32
C GLY A 49 -8.81 2.36 8.56
N MET A 50 -9.27 1.11 8.44
CA MET A 50 -9.19 0.13 9.54
C MET A 50 -7.73 -0.18 9.93
N ILE A 51 -6.84 -0.36 8.96
CA ILE A 51 -5.43 -0.57 9.21
C ILE A 51 -4.83 0.63 9.96
N SER A 52 -5.08 1.84 9.50
CA SER A 52 -4.59 3.08 10.13
C SER A 52 -5.04 3.20 11.58
N GLN A 53 -6.30 2.89 11.88
CA GLN A 53 -6.83 2.88 13.25
C GLN A 53 -6.20 1.80 14.12
N ALA A 54 -6.04 0.59 13.59
CA ALA A 54 -5.41 -0.52 14.30
C ALA A 54 -3.95 -0.20 14.66
N LEU A 55 -3.20 0.41 13.75
CA LEU A 55 -1.82 0.84 13.96
C LEU A 55 -1.73 1.98 14.99
N ALA A 56 -2.64 2.95 14.94
CA ALA A 56 -2.70 4.06 15.89
C ALA A 56 -2.94 3.58 17.32
N GLY A 57 -3.69 2.50 17.50
CA GLY A 57 -3.93 1.87 18.81
C GLY A 57 -2.74 1.10 19.38
N GLN A 58 -1.70 0.85 18.58
CA GLN A 58 -0.53 0.06 18.96
C GLN A 58 0.77 0.88 18.95
N GLN A 59 0.70 2.17 19.18
CA GLN A 59 1.88 3.03 19.28
C GLN A 59 2.81 2.55 20.39
N GLY A 60 4.08 2.36 20.06
CA GLY A 60 5.08 1.82 21.01
C GLY A 60 5.33 0.31 20.89
N ALA A 61 4.48 -0.42 20.18
CA ALA A 61 4.77 -1.82 19.81
C ALA A 61 5.80 -1.88 18.66
N SER A 62 6.46 -3.01 18.50
CA SER A 62 7.37 -3.21 17.36
C SER A 62 6.58 -3.20 16.03
N PRO A 63 7.23 -2.85 14.91
CA PRO A 63 6.56 -2.87 13.61
C PRO A 63 5.88 -4.20 13.28
N SER A 64 6.52 -5.31 13.61
CA SER A 64 5.95 -6.66 13.45
C SER A 64 4.65 -6.84 14.25
N GLN A 65 4.63 -6.41 15.49
CA GLN A 65 3.43 -6.50 16.34
C GLN A 65 2.30 -5.59 15.83
N GLN A 66 2.62 -4.38 15.43
CA GLN A 66 1.67 -3.44 14.85
C GLN A 66 1.02 -4.01 13.59
N LEU A 67 1.82 -4.54 12.66
CA LEU A 67 1.35 -5.14 11.42
C LEU A 67 0.53 -6.41 11.67
N SER A 68 0.97 -7.25 12.61
CA SER A 68 0.22 -8.46 13.00
C SER A 68 -1.16 -8.10 13.57
N HIS A 69 -1.22 -7.09 14.44
CA HIS A 69 -2.48 -6.61 14.99
C HIS A 69 -3.41 -6.04 13.91
N ALA A 70 -2.89 -5.21 13.02
CA ALA A 70 -3.65 -4.67 11.89
C ALA A 70 -4.18 -5.77 10.97
N SER A 71 -3.37 -6.81 10.71
CA SER A 71 -3.79 -8.00 9.96
C SER A 71 -5.00 -8.68 10.61
N GLN A 72 -4.94 -8.90 11.93
CA GLN A 72 -6.04 -9.55 12.67
C GLN A 72 -7.31 -8.71 12.67
N VAL A 73 -7.20 -7.41 12.92
CA VAL A 73 -8.35 -6.49 12.90
C VAL A 73 -9.02 -6.52 11.53
N LEU A 74 -8.21 -6.43 10.47
CA LEU A 74 -8.73 -6.44 9.11
C LEU A 74 -9.34 -7.79 8.72
N ALA A 75 -8.78 -8.90 9.18
CA ALA A 75 -9.34 -10.23 8.93
C ALA A 75 -10.68 -10.45 9.65
N GLN A 76 -10.86 -9.83 10.82
CA GLN A 76 -12.08 -9.99 11.62
C GLN A 76 -13.18 -8.99 11.22
N GLN A 77 -12.83 -7.78 10.87
CA GLN A 77 -13.77 -6.68 10.63
C GLN A 77 -13.94 -6.34 9.15
N GLY A 78 -12.98 -6.74 8.31
CA GLY A 78 -13.05 -6.53 6.88
C GLY A 78 -13.96 -7.54 6.20
N HIS A 79 -14.95 -7.05 5.45
CA HIS A 79 -15.94 -7.90 4.77
C HIS A 79 -15.73 -7.97 3.25
N SER A 80 -14.75 -7.25 2.72
CA SER A 80 -14.45 -7.22 1.28
C SER A 80 -13.34 -8.20 0.92
N GLY A 81 -13.31 -8.63 -0.34
CA GLY A 81 -12.20 -9.41 -0.89
C GLY A 81 -10.85 -8.68 -0.73
N SER A 82 -10.84 -7.37 -0.93
CA SER A 82 -9.66 -6.53 -0.71
C SER A 82 -9.17 -6.59 0.74
N ALA A 83 -10.07 -6.58 1.72
CA ALA A 83 -9.70 -6.70 3.14
C ALA A 83 -8.98 -8.02 3.43
N HIS A 84 -9.42 -9.12 2.84
CA HIS A 84 -8.75 -10.42 2.97
C HIS A 84 -7.34 -10.42 2.37
N VAL A 85 -7.18 -9.86 1.19
CA VAL A 85 -5.88 -9.74 0.50
C VAL A 85 -4.92 -8.91 1.36
N TYR A 86 -5.35 -7.74 1.82
CA TYR A 86 -4.51 -6.88 2.65
C TYR A 86 -4.21 -7.47 4.02
N SER A 87 -5.14 -8.21 4.63
CA SER A 87 -4.86 -8.90 5.90
C SER A 87 -3.75 -9.94 5.75
N GLN A 88 -3.75 -10.70 4.66
CA GLN A 88 -2.69 -11.65 4.34
C GLN A 88 -1.36 -10.94 4.06
N GLY A 89 -1.37 -9.87 3.28
CA GLY A 89 -0.18 -9.05 3.02
C GLY A 89 0.42 -8.46 4.29
N LEU A 90 -0.42 -7.97 5.20
CA LEU A 90 0.02 -7.47 6.53
C LEU A 90 0.61 -8.58 7.39
N ALA A 91 0.05 -9.79 7.37
CA ALA A 91 0.60 -10.94 8.10
C ALA A 91 1.99 -11.32 7.58
N GLN A 92 2.18 -11.34 6.26
CA GLN A 92 3.49 -11.58 5.65
C GLN A 92 4.48 -10.47 5.98
N ALA A 93 4.06 -9.21 5.90
CA ALA A 93 4.87 -8.08 6.29
C ALA A 93 5.29 -8.17 7.77
N ALA A 94 4.38 -8.55 8.65
CA ALA A 94 4.69 -8.74 10.09
C ALA A 94 5.82 -9.75 10.29
N GLN A 95 5.87 -10.83 9.51
CA GLN A 95 6.96 -11.81 9.56
C GLN A 95 8.28 -11.22 9.07
N GLN A 96 8.27 -10.43 8.00
CA GLN A 96 9.48 -9.78 7.48
C GLN A 96 10.04 -8.73 8.43
N PHE A 97 9.18 -8.11 9.22
CA PHE A 97 9.58 -7.11 10.22
C PHE A 97 9.94 -7.69 11.60
N GLN A 98 9.95 -9.01 11.75
CA GLN A 98 10.42 -9.64 12.99
C GLN A 98 11.87 -9.28 13.27
N GLY A 99 12.12 -8.83 14.50
CA GLY A 99 13.45 -8.39 14.92
C GLY A 99 13.84 -6.97 14.48
N GLN A 100 13.00 -6.30 13.72
CA GLN A 100 13.22 -4.91 13.35
C GLN A 100 12.57 -3.97 14.36
N SER A 101 13.33 -2.97 14.79
CA SER A 101 12.88 -1.98 15.79
C SER A 101 12.18 -0.76 15.16
N ALA A 102 12.33 -0.57 13.86
CA ALA A 102 11.79 0.60 13.16
C ALA A 102 11.50 0.29 11.68
N VAL A 103 10.58 1.04 11.12
CA VAL A 103 10.35 1.08 9.67
C VAL A 103 11.27 2.14 9.08
N THR A 104 12.08 1.75 8.12
CA THR A 104 12.98 2.63 7.37
C THR A 104 12.46 2.79 5.93
N PRO A 105 12.91 3.79 5.18
CA PRO A 105 12.53 3.91 3.77
C PRO A 105 12.83 2.65 2.95
N ASP A 106 13.93 1.96 3.26
CA ASP A 106 14.34 0.75 2.55
C ASP A 106 13.38 -0.42 2.81
N ASN A 107 12.99 -0.66 4.06
CA ASN A 107 12.06 -1.73 4.38
C ASN A 107 10.59 -1.35 4.19
N ALA A 108 10.27 -0.07 4.10
CA ALA A 108 8.93 0.39 3.73
C ALA A 108 8.54 -0.04 2.30
N MET A 109 9.52 -0.09 1.39
CA MET A 109 9.29 -0.61 0.04
C MET A 109 8.93 -2.10 0.08
N ALA A 110 9.61 -2.89 0.91
CA ALA A 110 9.28 -4.30 1.12
C ALA A 110 7.88 -4.48 1.71
N LEU A 111 7.46 -3.57 2.62
CA LEU A 111 6.10 -3.55 3.15
C LEU A 111 5.06 -3.35 2.05
N VAL A 112 5.26 -2.35 1.19
CA VAL A 112 4.37 -2.08 0.05
C VAL A 112 4.29 -3.29 -0.87
N GLN A 113 5.43 -3.90 -1.20
CA GLN A 113 5.47 -5.12 -2.02
C GLN A 113 4.73 -6.29 -1.38
N SER A 114 4.83 -6.47 -0.07
CA SER A 114 4.11 -7.53 0.65
C SER A 114 2.59 -7.30 0.63
N LEU A 115 2.16 -6.05 0.78
CA LEU A 115 0.74 -5.69 0.71
C LEU A 115 0.17 -5.93 -0.69
N LEU A 116 0.91 -5.55 -1.73
CA LEU A 116 0.51 -5.75 -3.12
C LEU A 116 0.67 -7.21 -3.56
N GLY A 117 1.70 -7.89 -3.04
CA GLY A 117 2.01 -9.29 -3.37
C GLY A 117 1.16 -10.31 -2.62
N GLY A 118 0.51 -9.93 -1.52
CA GLY A 118 -0.40 -10.81 -0.77
C GLY A 118 -1.58 -11.32 -1.60
N GLY A 119 -1.88 -10.66 -2.72
CA GLY A 119 -2.89 -11.06 -3.68
C GLY A 119 -2.39 -11.84 -4.89
N GLN A 120 -1.13 -12.27 -4.92
CA GLN A 120 -0.53 -12.89 -6.11
C GLN A 120 -1.11 -14.24 -6.53
N GLN A 121 -2.04 -14.81 -5.77
CA GLN A 121 -2.67 -16.08 -6.18
C GLN A 121 -3.92 -15.91 -7.03
N SER A 122 -4.40 -14.71 -7.28
CA SER A 122 -5.62 -14.54 -8.07
C SER A 122 -5.88 -13.14 -8.59
N ALA A 123 -4.99 -12.49 -9.28
CA ALA A 123 -5.33 -11.57 -10.36
C ALA A 123 -4.11 -10.79 -10.88
N PRO A 124 -3.92 -10.70 -12.21
CA PRO A 124 -2.88 -9.87 -12.83
C PRO A 124 -3.14 -8.35 -12.74
N GLN A 125 -4.09 -7.90 -11.96
CA GLN A 125 -4.52 -6.49 -11.91
C GLN A 125 -3.87 -5.64 -10.82
N GLY A 126 -3.11 -6.25 -9.88
CA GLY A 126 -2.47 -5.50 -8.80
C GLY A 126 -1.28 -4.62 -9.22
N GLY A 127 -0.62 -4.94 -10.34
CA GLY A 127 0.51 -4.18 -10.87
C GLY A 127 0.11 -2.87 -11.55
N ASP A 128 -1.10 -2.82 -12.08
CA ASP A 128 -1.61 -1.66 -12.82
C ASP A 128 -2.01 -0.50 -11.89
N LEU A 129 -2.44 -0.81 -10.68
CA LEU A 129 -2.83 0.21 -9.70
C LEU A 129 -1.63 0.98 -9.15
N LEU A 130 -0.49 0.32 -8.98
CA LEU A 130 0.74 1.00 -8.55
C LEU A 130 1.28 1.90 -9.65
N GLY A 131 1.18 1.49 -10.91
CA GLY A 131 1.50 2.30 -12.08
C GLY A 131 0.60 3.52 -12.18
N ALA A 132 -0.70 3.37 -11.92
CA ALA A 132 -1.66 4.46 -11.91
C ALA A 132 -1.44 5.45 -10.76
N LEU A 133 -1.02 4.97 -9.58
CA LEU A 133 -0.79 5.82 -8.42
C LEU A 133 0.55 6.58 -8.49
N LEU A 134 1.58 5.95 -9.06
CA LEU A 134 2.92 6.55 -9.21
C LEU A 134 3.11 7.30 -10.52
N GLY A 135 2.33 6.96 -11.53
CA GLY A 135 2.46 7.50 -12.89
C GLY A 135 1.43 8.52 -13.27
N GLY A 136 0.82 9.26 -12.31
CA GLY A 136 -0.05 10.43 -12.54
C GLY A 136 -0.55 10.60 -13.97
N GLY A 137 -1.56 9.83 -14.36
CA GLY A 137 -2.32 10.07 -15.59
C GLY A 137 -1.53 9.99 -16.89
N GLN A 138 -1.57 8.83 -17.50
CA GLN A 138 -1.60 8.78 -18.98
C GLN A 138 -2.08 7.40 -19.42
N GLN A 139 -3.14 7.46 -20.15
CA GLN A 139 -3.82 6.42 -20.87
C GLN A 139 -2.90 5.64 -21.82
N GLN A 140 -3.25 4.35 -21.95
CA GLN A 140 -2.96 3.52 -23.10
C GLN A 140 -1.50 3.48 -23.55
N SER A 141 -0.78 2.56 -22.99
CA SER A 141 0.43 2.08 -23.63
C SER A 141 0.11 0.87 -24.48
N THR A 142 -0.03 1.08 -25.75
CA THR A 142 0.37 0.07 -26.72
C THR A 142 1.87 -0.24 -26.50
N PRO A 143 2.31 -1.51 -26.57
CA PRO A 143 3.68 -1.90 -26.23
C PRO A 143 4.78 -1.35 -27.15
N GLN A 144 4.49 -0.40 -27.99
CA GLN A 144 5.44 0.18 -28.96
C GLN A 144 5.93 1.59 -28.63
N GLY A 145 5.45 2.22 -27.55
CA GLY A 145 5.80 3.61 -27.26
C GLY A 145 6.98 3.86 -26.32
N GLY A 146 7.46 2.84 -25.61
CA GLY A 146 8.52 3.02 -24.62
C GLY A 146 9.91 3.27 -25.17
N ALA A 147 10.17 2.81 -26.38
CA ALA A 147 11.47 3.00 -27.06
C ALA A 147 11.62 4.40 -27.67
N ASP A 148 10.51 5.05 -28.01
CA ASP A 148 10.53 6.34 -28.68
C ASP A 148 10.79 7.52 -27.73
N LEU A 149 10.35 7.42 -26.49
CA LEU A 149 10.60 8.45 -25.47
C LEU A 149 12.07 8.47 -25.03
N LEU A 150 12.69 7.31 -24.92
CA LEU A 150 14.14 7.21 -24.61
C LEU A 150 15.00 7.70 -25.79
N GLY A 151 14.56 7.47 -27.02
CA GLY A 151 15.20 7.99 -28.23
C GLY A 151 15.12 9.51 -28.33
N ALA A 152 13.99 10.09 -27.96
CA ALA A 152 13.77 11.55 -27.97
C ALA A 152 14.59 12.27 -26.89
N LEU A 153 14.83 11.61 -25.74
CA LEU A 153 15.60 12.20 -24.63
C LEU A 153 17.11 12.12 -24.88
N LEU A 154 17.58 11.10 -25.60
CA LEU A 154 19.01 10.89 -25.92
C LEU A 154 19.41 11.44 -27.30
N GLY A 155 18.47 11.74 -28.16
CA GLY A 155 18.68 12.24 -29.51
C GLY A 155 18.48 13.75 -29.66
N GLY A 156 18.29 14.50 -28.58
CA GLY A 156 18.13 15.94 -28.62
C GLY A 156 19.43 16.67 -28.92
N GLN A 157 19.75 16.73 -30.13
CA GLN A 157 20.65 17.75 -30.66
C GLN A 157 19.95 18.55 -31.72
#